data_77b04c8043e4ba185269a677f4f794cf
#
_entry.id   77b04c8043e4ba185269a677f4f794cf
#
_cell.length_a   1.000
_cell.length_b   1.000
_cell.length_c   1.000
_cell.angle_alpha   90.00
_cell.angle_beta   90.00
_cell.angle_gamma   90.00
#
_symmetry.space_group_name_H-M   'P 1'
#
loop_
_entity.id
_entity.type
_entity.pdbx_description
1 polymer ?
#
loop_
_entity_poly.entity_id
_entity_poly.type
_entity_poly.pdbx_seq_one_letter_code
_entity_poly.pdbx_strand_id
1 'polypeptide(L)'
;FTVNAFPYGPFKGEIVKERVYEPDWTTEARTKYTMHIADILAEVTSQPVEPTIQTAPLAYRPKANTPEFLANFNENIYRVIAHLMNLEKRTGRRVKLAVEPEPYCFLETIPETVQWFNEKIYSLAAAERIAKLSGEPLSEVFGATRRYLGVVLDICHQSVAFESIADDIDQLSQAGIPIFKLQEAAALRVDQVDAEIVTELKKYTGTIYLSQTTELRNGVITRYLNLEDAIAAWESDPGPREWRTHFHVPVFLQDLGPFQTTRSGIDDALRIHARTPLSTHLEIETYTWDVLPEHLKTGDITEYVVRELEYVRDELHRQIAAIK
;
A
#
# COMPACT_ATOMS: atom_id res chain seq x y z
N PHE A 1 -15.94 4.64 4.01
CA PHE A 1 -16.20 3.31 3.44
C PHE A 1 -15.15 2.99 2.37
N THR A 2 -14.43 1.88 2.50
CA THR A 2 -13.34 1.46 1.61
C THR A 2 -13.44 -0.02 1.31
N VAL A 3 -12.94 -0.44 0.15
CA VAL A 3 -12.86 -1.84 -0.26
C VAL A 3 -11.43 -2.13 -0.69
N ASN A 4 -10.82 -3.15 -0.09
CA ASN A 4 -9.58 -3.71 -0.60
C ASN A 4 -9.89 -4.64 -1.78
N ALA A 5 -9.64 -4.16 -3.00
CA ALA A 5 -9.82 -4.88 -4.26
C ALA A 5 -8.47 -5.31 -4.87
N PHE A 6 -7.43 -5.40 -4.05
CA PHE A 6 -6.14 -5.91 -4.47
C PHE A 6 -6.23 -7.39 -4.89
N PRO A 7 -6.68 -8.32 -4.03
CA PRO A 7 -6.85 -9.70 -4.43
C PRO A 7 -7.97 -9.86 -5.47
N TYR A 8 -7.73 -10.67 -6.49
CA TYR A 8 -8.71 -11.01 -7.52
C TYR A 8 -9.16 -12.49 -7.39
N GLY A 9 -8.20 -13.37 -7.10
CA GLY A 9 -8.40 -14.80 -6.95
C GLY A 9 -8.28 -15.26 -5.48
N PRO A 10 -8.09 -16.56 -5.24
CA PRO A 10 -7.86 -17.11 -3.91
C PRO A 10 -6.65 -16.44 -3.23
N PHE A 11 -6.85 -15.95 -2.01
CA PHE A 11 -5.82 -15.27 -1.23
C PHE A 11 -5.38 -16.09 0.00
N LYS A 12 -6.20 -17.06 0.42
CA LYS A 12 -5.94 -17.93 1.60
C LYS A 12 -5.96 -19.40 1.20
N GLY A 13 -5.20 -20.22 1.92
CA GLY A 13 -5.24 -21.68 1.80
C GLY A 13 -4.34 -22.28 0.72
N GLU A 14 -3.70 -21.48 -0.11
CA GLU A 14 -2.75 -21.89 -1.16
C GLU A 14 -1.49 -21.05 -1.13
N ILE A 15 -0.40 -21.56 -1.73
CA ILE A 15 0.81 -20.75 -1.93
C ILE A 15 0.49 -19.70 -3.00
N VAL A 16 0.38 -18.45 -2.59
CA VAL A 16 -0.02 -17.33 -3.45
C VAL A 16 1.20 -16.65 -4.08
N LYS A 17 2.17 -16.24 -3.25
CA LYS A 17 3.39 -15.54 -3.68
C LYS A 17 3.07 -14.41 -4.68
N GLU A 18 3.89 -14.26 -5.74
CA GLU A 18 3.71 -13.23 -6.77
C GLU A 18 2.40 -13.35 -7.58
N ARG A 19 1.69 -14.48 -7.50
CA ARG A 19 0.38 -14.64 -8.16
C ARG A 19 -0.72 -13.75 -7.57
N VAL A 20 -0.50 -13.16 -6.39
CA VAL A 20 -1.43 -12.21 -5.78
C VAL A 20 -1.67 -10.99 -6.68
N TYR A 21 -0.67 -10.60 -7.49
CA TYR A 21 -0.76 -9.46 -8.39
C TYR A 21 -1.53 -9.76 -9.69
N GLU A 22 -1.88 -11.04 -9.93
CA GLU A 22 -2.58 -11.45 -11.15
C GLU A 22 -4.10 -11.64 -10.96
N PRO A 23 -4.89 -11.27 -11.96
CA PRO A 23 -4.52 -10.53 -13.16
C PRO A 23 -4.10 -9.11 -12.82
N ASP A 24 -3.00 -8.64 -13.43
CA ASP A 24 -2.47 -7.30 -13.20
C ASP A 24 -3.18 -6.22 -14.05
N TRP A 25 -2.72 -4.97 -13.94
CA TRP A 25 -3.30 -3.82 -14.61
C TRP A 25 -3.07 -3.78 -16.13
N THR A 26 -2.32 -4.71 -16.72
CA THR A 26 -2.25 -4.86 -18.19
C THR A 26 -3.46 -5.60 -18.76
N THR A 27 -4.30 -6.19 -17.90
CA THR A 27 -5.38 -7.08 -18.31
C THR A 27 -6.74 -6.38 -18.32
N GLU A 28 -7.58 -6.79 -19.28
CA GLU A 28 -8.99 -6.41 -19.31
C GLU A 28 -9.76 -6.93 -18.07
N ALA A 29 -9.35 -8.07 -17.53
CA ALA A 29 -9.97 -8.66 -16.36
C ALA A 29 -9.86 -7.73 -15.13
N ARG A 30 -8.67 -7.21 -14.85
CA ARG A 30 -8.45 -6.25 -13.74
C ARG A 30 -9.24 -4.97 -13.95
N THR A 31 -9.23 -4.44 -15.17
CA THR A 31 -9.96 -3.22 -15.52
C THR A 31 -11.46 -3.37 -15.27
N LYS A 32 -12.08 -4.42 -15.80
CA LYS A 32 -13.51 -4.69 -15.60
C LYS A 32 -13.87 -4.96 -14.15
N TYR A 33 -13.04 -5.73 -13.44
CA TYR A 33 -13.23 -6.00 -12.02
C TYR A 33 -13.31 -4.69 -11.22
N THR A 34 -12.37 -3.77 -11.44
CA THR A 34 -12.35 -2.48 -10.75
C THR A 34 -13.56 -1.62 -11.10
N MET A 35 -13.96 -1.58 -12.39
CA MET A 35 -15.16 -0.85 -12.81
C MET A 35 -16.44 -1.43 -12.19
N HIS A 36 -16.59 -2.76 -12.13
CA HIS A 36 -17.76 -3.39 -11.48
C HIS A 36 -17.83 -3.08 -9.98
N ILE A 37 -16.68 -3.09 -9.29
CA ILE A 37 -16.64 -2.68 -7.87
C ILE A 37 -17.08 -1.23 -7.72
N ALA A 38 -16.63 -0.34 -8.61
CA ALA A 38 -17.04 1.05 -8.59
C ALA A 38 -18.56 1.20 -8.79
N ASP A 39 -19.15 0.48 -9.75
CA ASP A 39 -20.60 0.50 -9.98
C ASP A 39 -21.38 0.01 -8.75
N ILE A 40 -20.92 -1.09 -8.11
CA ILE A 40 -21.53 -1.62 -6.88
C ILE A 40 -21.43 -0.58 -5.75
N LEU A 41 -20.25 0.02 -5.55
CA LEU A 41 -20.06 1.02 -4.50
C LEU A 41 -20.93 2.26 -4.69
N ALA A 42 -21.10 2.70 -5.93
CA ALA A 42 -22.01 3.81 -6.23
C ALA A 42 -23.47 3.50 -5.92
N GLU A 43 -23.89 2.23 -6.04
CA GLU A 43 -25.24 1.79 -5.73
C GLU A 43 -25.48 1.63 -4.22
N VAL A 44 -24.53 1.01 -3.50
CA VAL A 44 -24.74 0.63 -2.09
C VAL A 44 -24.37 1.72 -1.09
N THR A 45 -23.61 2.76 -1.50
CA THR A 45 -23.23 3.87 -0.60
C THR A 45 -24.18 5.04 -0.71
N SER A 46 -24.37 5.77 0.40
CA SER A 46 -25.19 6.98 0.46
C SER A 46 -24.34 8.22 0.65
N GLN A 47 -24.82 9.37 0.17
CA GLN A 47 -24.17 10.67 0.45
C GLN A 47 -24.11 10.91 1.97
N PRO A 48 -23.07 11.56 2.50
CA PRO A 48 -21.94 12.18 1.78
C PRO A 48 -20.72 11.27 1.59
N VAL A 49 -20.86 9.95 1.75
CA VAL A 49 -19.74 9.02 1.67
C VAL A 49 -19.16 8.95 0.25
N GLU A 50 -17.84 9.13 0.14
CA GLU A 50 -17.06 8.92 -1.08
C GLU A 50 -16.20 7.67 -0.92
N PRO A 51 -16.69 6.50 -1.38
CA PRO A 51 -15.98 5.24 -1.17
C PRO A 51 -14.67 5.17 -1.98
N THR A 52 -13.71 4.45 -1.42
CA THR A 52 -12.41 4.23 -2.03
C THR A 52 -12.19 2.76 -2.36
N ILE A 53 -11.68 2.49 -3.54
CA ILE A 53 -11.21 1.18 -3.99
C ILE A 53 -9.68 1.18 -3.85
N GLN A 54 -9.14 0.34 -2.99
CA GLN A 54 -7.71 0.04 -2.94
C GLN A 54 -7.36 -0.98 -4.02
N THR A 55 -6.25 -0.80 -4.70
CA THR A 55 -5.80 -1.72 -5.74
C THR A 55 -4.29 -1.91 -5.72
N ALA A 56 -3.86 -3.05 -6.31
CA ALA A 56 -2.47 -3.43 -6.47
C ALA A 56 -1.61 -2.32 -7.11
N PRO A 57 -0.30 -2.32 -6.84
CA PRO A 57 0.67 -1.30 -7.29
C PRO A 57 1.07 -1.48 -8.77
N LEU A 58 0.08 -1.65 -9.63
CA LEU A 58 0.10 -1.81 -11.07
C LEU A 58 0.64 -3.17 -11.53
N ALA A 59 1.82 -3.59 -11.10
CA ALA A 59 2.39 -4.89 -11.49
C ALA A 59 3.58 -5.29 -10.61
N TYR A 60 3.86 -6.59 -10.59
CA TYR A 60 5.09 -7.16 -10.05
C TYR A 60 6.30 -6.67 -10.86
N ARG A 61 7.29 -6.04 -10.22
CA ARG A 61 8.40 -5.32 -10.87
C ARG A 61 9.15 -6.14 -11.93
N PRO A 62 9.49 -7.43 -11.72
CA PRO A 62 10.17 -8.22 -12.75
C PRO A 62 9.40 -8.40 -14.05
N LYS A 63 8.07 -8.23 -14.05
CA LYS A 63 7.23 -8.28 -15.25
C LYS A 63 7.07 -6.91 -15.91
N ALA A 64 7.22 -5.82 -15.16
CA ALA A 64 6.98 -4.45 -15.61
C ALA A 64 8.19 -3.83 -16.32
N ASN A 65 8.77 -4.51 -17.30
CA ASN A 65 10.08 -4.16 -17.87
C ASN A 65 10.05 -3.76 -19.36
N THR A 66 8.88 -3.69 -19.99
CA THR A 66 8.78 -3.29 -21.40
C THR A 66 7.94 -2.04 -21.58
N PRO A 67 8.25 -1.19 -22.61
CA PRO A 67 7.42 -0.04 -22.90
C PRO A 67 5.97 -0.39 -23.24
N GLU A 68 5.73 -1.54 -23.88
CA GLU A 68 4.39 -2.03 -24.19
C GLU A 68 3.61 -2.38 -22.92
N PHE A 69 4.24 -3.05 -21.97
CA PHE A 69 3.67 -3.33 -20.66
C PHE A 69 3.22 -2.04 -19.98
N LEU A 70 4.12 -1.06 -19.91
CA LEU A 70 3.86 0.25 -19.30
C LEU A 70 2.72 1.01 -20.01
N ALA A 71 2.66 0.95 -21.34
CA ALA A 71 1.58 1.57 -22.10
C ALA A 71 0.21 0.93 -21.79
N ASN A 72 0.16 -0.41 -21.71
CA ASN A 72 -1.08 -1.15 -21.48
C ASN A 72 -1.70 -0.85 -20.11
N PHE A 73 -0.92 -0.84 -19.04
CA PHE A 73 -1.52 -0.55 -17.73
C PHE A 73 -1.92 0.93 -17.60
N ASN A 74 -1.17 1.88 -18.17
CA ASN A 74 -1.58 3.28 -18.17
C ASN A 74 -2.92 3.46 -18.89
N GLU A 75 -3.09 2.84 -20.05
CA GLU A 75 -4.36 2.86 -20.80
C GLU A 75 -5.52 2.32 -19.96
N ASN A 76 -5.31 1.22 -19.24
CA ASN A 76 -6.34 0.63 -18.39
C ASN A 76 -6.70 1.53 -17.20
N ILE A 77 -5.71 2.20 -16.59
CA ILE A 77 -5.96 3.21 -15.55
C ILE A 77 -6.77 4.39 -16.12
N TYR A 78 -6.44 4.89 -17.33
CA TYR A 78 -7.20 5.97 -17.97
C TYR A 78 -8.66 5.58 -18.22
N ARG A 79 -8.90 4.34 -18.64
CA ARG A 79 -10.25 3.79 -18.83
C ARG A 79 -11.04 3.76 -17.52
N VAL A 80 -10.41 3.37 -16.41
CA VAL A 80 -11.08 3.38 -15.11
C VAL A 80 -11.36 4.82 -14.65
N ILE A 81 -10.42 5.75 -14.81
CA ILE A 81 -10.66 7.16 -14.47
C ILE A 81 -11.86 7.71 -15.27
N ALA A 82 -11.90 7.46 -16.58
CA ALA A 82 -13.03 7.86 -17.43
C ALA A 82 -14.36 7.24 -16.98
N HIS A 83 -14.34 5.95 -16.58
CA HIS A 83 -15.50 5.27 -16.02
C HIS A 83 -15.98 5.94 -14.72
N LEU A 84 -15.08 6.24 -13.78
CA LEU A 84 -15.41 6.91 -12.51
C LEU A 84 -16.01 8.31 -12.73
N MET A 85 -15.48 9.08 -13.70
CA MET A 85 -16.04 10.37 -14.09
C MET A 85 -17.49 10.22 -14.59
N ASN A 86 -17.71 9.27 -15.51
CA ASN A 86 -19.04 8.99 -16.06
C ASN A 86 -20.01 8.43 -15.00
N LEU A 87 -19.50 7.64 -14.07
CA LEU A 87 -20.27 7.09 -12.96
C LEU A 87 -20.77 8.20 -12.04
N GLU A 88 -19.90 9.13 -11.63
CA GLU A 88 -20.31 10.29 -10.82
C GLU A 88 -21.36 11.15 -11.54
N LYS A 89 -21.15 11.43 -12.83
CA LYS A 89 -22.11 12.21 -13.63
C LYS A 89 -23.48 11.56 -13.71
N ARG A 90 -23.53 10.23 -13.84
CA ARG A 90 -24.78 9.46 -13.97
C ARG A 90 -25.50 9.28 -12.64
N THR A 91 -24.76 9.11 -11.54
CA THR A 91 -25.31 8.70 -10.24
C THR A 91 -25.24 9.78 -9.16
N GLY A 92 -24.44 10.82 -9.37
CA GLY A 92 -24.08 11.79 -8.33
C GLY A 92 -23.18 11.20 -7.23
N ARG A 93 -22.60 10.01 -7.44
CA ARG A 93 -21.76 9.29 -6.48
C ARG A 93 -20.32 9.29 -6.94
N ARG A 94 -19.42 9.85 -6.14
CA ARG A 94 -17.99 9.79 -6.41
C ARG A 94 -17.38 8.55 -5.77
N VAL A 95 -16.80 7.69 -6.61
CA VAL A 95 -15.97 6.56 -6.19
C VAL A 95 -14.52 6.88 -6.56
N LYS A 96 -13.59 6.53 -5.69
CA LYS A 96 -12.16 6.83 -5.82
C LYS A 96 -11.36 5.55 -5.99
N LEU A 97 -10.30 5.61 -6.80
CA LEU A 97 -9.31 4.54 -6.94
C LEU A 97 -8.02 4.98 -6.25
N ALA A 98 -7.49 4.14 -5.38
CA ALA A 98 -6.22 4.35 -4.71
C ALA A 98 -5.24 3.23 -5.09
N VAL A 99 -4.13 3.56 -5.74
CA VAL A 99 -3.03 2.63 -5.97
C VAL A 99 -2.19 2.54 -4.71
N GLU A 100 -1.70 1.34 -4.43
CA GLU A 100 -0.93 1.05 -3.21
C GLU A 100 0.52 0.71 -3.57
N PRO A 101 1.48 1.62 -3.38
CA PRO A 101 2.90 1.29 -3.54
C PRO A 101 3.32 0.19 -2.57
N GLU A 102 4.05 -0.81 -3.08
CA GLU A 102 4.40 -2.01 -2.32
C GLU A 102 5.81 -2.48 -2.65
N PRO A 103 6.57 -3.00 -1.66
CA PRO A 103 7.90 -3.54 -1.89
C PRO A 103 7.94 -4.56 -3.04
N TYR A 104 8.95 -4.46 -3.92
CA TYR A 104 9.18 -5.32 -5.08
C TYR A 104 8.15 -5.18 -6.22
N CYS A 105 7.31 -4.14 -6.19
CA CYS A 105 6.35 -3.84 -7.26
C CYS A 105 6.80 -2.67 -8.14
N PHE A 106 6.09 -2.43 -9.24
CA PHE A 106 6.42 -1.35 -10.18
C PHE A 106 6.39 0.02 -9.49
N LEU A 107 5.36 0.28 -8.71
CA LEU A 107 5.37 1.37 -7.74
C LEU A 107 5.77 0.78 -6.38
N GLU A 108 6.96 1.09 -5.92
CA GLU A 108 7.47 0.62 -4.63
C GLU A 108 7.64 1.78 -3.65
N THR A 109 8.26 2.87 -4.12
CA THR A 109 8.59 4.04 -3.29
C THR A 109 7.70 5.23 -3.64
N ILE A 110 7.60 6.19 -2.71
CA ILE A 110 6.87 7.43 -2.99
C ILE A 110 7.51 8.27 -4.09
N PRO A 111 8.84 8.43 -4.18
CA PRO A 111 9.47 9.08 -5.33
C PRO A 111 9.10 8.45 -6.68
N GLU A 112 9.10 7.10 -6.79
CA GLU A 112 8.66 6.41 -8.03
C GLU A 112 7.19 6.68 -8.32
N THR A 113 6.36 6.68 -7.29
CA THR A 113 4.93 7.00 -7.40
C THR A 113 4.71 8.43 -7.87
N VAL A 114 5.38 9.40 -7.28
CA VAL A 114 5.32 10.81 -7.69
C VAL A 114 5.78 10.97 -9.15
N GLN A 115 6.86 10.30 -9.53
CA GLN A 115 7.32 10.32 -10.92
C GLN A 115 6.27 9.77 -11.88
N TRP A 116 5.67 8.61 -11.57
CA TRP A 116 4.62 8.01 -12.40
C TRP A 116 3.40 8.93 -12.53
N PHE A 117 2.92 9.51 -11.42
CA PHE A 117 1.81 10.45 -11.48
C PHE A 117 2.12 11.66 -12.37
N ASN A 118 3.28 12.28 -12.19
CA ASN A 118 3.66 13.46 -12.98
C ASN A 118 3.82 13.15 -14.46
N GLU A 119 4.49 12.04 -14.81
CA GLU A 119 4.80 11.71 -16.19
C GLU A 119 3.62 11.06 -16.94
N LYS A 120 2.80 10.25 -16.24
CA LYS A 120 1.81 9.40 -16.90
C LYS A 120 0.37 9.81 -16.57
N ILE A 121 0.09 10.34 -15.40
CA ILE A 121 -1.29 10.65 -14.98
C ILE A 121 -1.63 12.14 -15.16
N TYR A 122 -0.72 13.03 -14.79
CA TYR A 122 -0.93 14.48 -14.86
C TYR A 122 -0.41 15.11 -16.15
N SER A 123 -0.01 14.28 -17.12
CA SER A 123 0.46 14.74 -18.43
C SER A 123 -0.69 15.17 -19.33
N LEU A 124 -0.39 16.05 -20.29
CA LEU A 124 -1.36 16.47 -21.32
C LEU A 124 -1.88 15.26 -22.12
N ALA A 125 -0.98 14.34 -22.49
CA ALA A 125 -1.35 13.14 -23.26
C ALA A 125 -2.35 12.24 -22.50
N ALA A 126 -2.17 12.08 -21.17
CA ALA A 126 -3.13 11.37 -20.33
C ALA A 126 -4.49 12.09 -20.30
N ALA A 127 -4.48 13.42 -20.11
CA ALA A 127 -5.71 14.21 -20.09
C ALA A 127 -6.48 14.13 -21.43
N GLU A 128 -5.79 14.25 -22.56
CA GLU A 128 -6.39 14.08 -23.90
C GLU A 128 -6.97 12.67 -24.09
N ARG A 129 -6.27 11.65 -23.62
CA ARG A 129 -6.75 10.27 -23.71
C ARG A 129 -7.99 10.04 -22.85
N ILE A 130 -7.98 10.51 -21.60
CA ILE A 130 -9.12 10.40 -20.68
C ILE A 130 -10.32 11.21 -21.21
N ALA A 131 -10.12 12.41 -21.76
CA ALA A 131 -11.15 13.20 -22.39
C ALA A 131 -11.84 12.44 -23.53
N LYS A 132 -11.04 11.79 -24.40
CA LYS A 132 -11.58 10.95 -25.48
C LYS A 132 -12.38 9.75 -24.96
N LEU A 133 -11.95 9.14 -23.85
CA LEU A 133 -12.61 7.97 -23.25
C LEU A 133 -13.90 8.33 -22.51
N SER A 134 -13.89 9.46 -21.80
CA SER A 134 -15.05 9.92 -21.00
C SER A 134 -16.07 10.70 -21.81
N GLY A 135 -15.66 11.31 -22.93
CA GLY A 135 -16.47 12.26 -23.70
C GLY A 135 -16.52 13.66 -23.06
N GLU A 136 -15.71 13.92 -22.04
CA GLU A 136 -15.67 15.20 -21.34
C GLU A 136 -14.66 16.18 -21.99
N PRO A 137 -14.88 17.49 -21.87
CA PRO A 137 -13.91 18.49 -22.34
C PRO A 137 -12.55 18.34 -21.60
N LEU A 138 -11.47 18.63 -22.31
CA LEU A 138 -10.12 18.55 -21.73
C LEU A 138 -9.95 19.42 -20.48
N SER A 139 -10.61 20.58 -20.42
CA SER A 139 -10.62 21.49 -19.26
C SER A 139 -11.18 20.83 -17.99
N GLU A 140 -12.16 19.95 -18.14
CA GLU A 140 -12.76 19.22 -17.01
C GLU A 140 -11.86 18.10 -16.52
N VAL A 141 -11.12 17.45 -17.44
CA VAL A 141 -10.26 16.31 -17.13
C VAL A 141 -9.02 16.71 -16.32
N PHE A 142 -8.38 17.84 -16.65
CA PHE A 142 -7.16 18.29 -16.01
C PHE A 142 -7.27 18.41 -14.47
N GLY A 143 -8.40 18.91 -13.98
CA GLY A 143 -8.66 19.00 -12.54
C GLY A 143 -9.33 17.76 -11.94
N ALA A 144 -9.91 16.91 -12.81
CA ALA A 144 -10.72 15.77 -12.39
C ALA A 144 -9.88 14.58 -11.91
N THR A 145 -8.75 14.32 -12.56
CA THR A 145 -7.92 13.14 -12.26
C THR A 145 -7.60 12.99 -10.79
N ARG A 146 -7.27 14.12 -10.11
CA ARG A 146 -6.99 14.16 -8.67
C ARG A 146 -8.18 13.82 -7.77
N ARG A 147 -9.40 13.89 -8.32
CA ARG A 147 -10.62 13.54 -7.58
C ARG A 147 -10.89 12.04 -7.59
N TYR A 148 -10.35 11.32 -8.58
CA TYR A 148 -10.67 9.91 -8.81
C TYR A 148 -9.49 8.96 -8.62
N LEU A 149 -8.25 9.44 -8.82
CA LEU A 149 -7.05 8.63 -8.63
C LEU A 149 -6.13 9.26 -7.57
N GLY A 150 -5.75 8.46 -6.59
CA GLY A 150 -4.82 8.80 -5.53
C GLY A 150 -4.06 7.57 -5.07
N VAL A 151 -3.52 7.62 -3.86
CA VAL A 151 -2.74 6.54 -3.28
C VAL A 151 -3.35 6.01 -2.00
N VAL A 152 -3.07 4.75 -1.70
CA VAL A 152 -3.01 4.23 -0.34
C VAL A 152 -1.59 4.50 0.16
N LEU A 153 -1.46 5.16 1.29
CA LEU A 153 -0.19 5.24 2.00
C LEU A 153 -0.18 4.12 3.05
N ASP A 154 0.47 3.00 2.71
CA ASP A 154 0.71 1.91 3.63
C ASP A 154 2.00 2.18 4.41
N ILE A 155 1.87 2.33 5.73
CA ILE A 155 2.99 2.69 6.60
C ILE A 155 4.00 1.54 6.71
N CYS A 156 3.53 0.29 6.64
CA CYS A 156 4.41 -0.88 6.59
C CYS A 156 5.28 -0.86 5.33
N HIS A 157 4.66 -0.68 4.16
CA HIS A 157 5.36 -0.73 2.87
C HIS A 157 6.46 0.32 2.78
N GLN A 158 6.15 1.59 3.11
CA GLN A 158 7.14 2.66 3.06
C GLN A 158 8.23 2.47 4.11
N SER A 159 7.87 1.96 5.30
CA SER A 159 8.86 1.61 6.32
C SER A 159 9.81 0.50 5.86
N VAL A 160 9.30 -0.53 5.15
CA VAL A 160 10.13 -1.59 4.56
C VAL A 160 11.07 -1.03 3.50
N ALA A 161 10.62 -0.05 2.72
CA ALA A 161 11.45 0.65 1.74
C ALA A 161 12.51 1.59 2.36
N PHE A 162 12.56 1.73 3.68
CA PHE A 162 13.39 2.69 4.42
C PHE A 162 13.03 4.15 4.12
N GLU A 163 11.80 4.42 3.77
CA GLU A 163 11.32 5.79 3.57
C GLU A 163 10.91 6.45 4.90
N SER A 164 10.91 7.77 4.90
CA SER A 164 10.41 8.59 5.99
C SER A 164 8.95 8.94 5.73
N ILE A 165 8.04 8.48 6.57
CA ILE A 165 6.60 8.73 6.41
C ILE A 165 6.27 10.22 6.33
N ALA A 166 6.99 11.06 7.08
CA ALA A 166 6.80 12.51 7.02
C ALA A 166 7.21 13.09 5.67
N ASP A 167 8.37 12.67 5.15
CA ASP A 167 8.87 13.13 3.85
C ASP A 167 7.97 12.60 2.71
N ASP A 168 7.43 11.40 2.82
CA ASP A 168 6.51 10.81 1.87
C ASP A 168 5.20 11.61 1.78
N ILE A 169 4.61 11.95 2.92
CA ILE A 169 3.42 12.80 2.98
C ILE A 169 3.69 14.17 2.36
N ASP A 170 4.83 14.76 2.65
CA ASP A 170 5.22 16.06 2.08
C ASP A 170 5.42 15.97 0.56
N GLN A 171 6.07 14.93 0.04
CA GLN A 171 6.27 14.73 -1.39
C GLN A 171 4.93 14.53 -2.12
N LEU A 172 4.03 13.71 -1.60
CA LEU A 172 2.68 13.51 -2.16
C LEU A 172 1.90 14.82 -2.17
N SER A 173 1.94 15.57 -1.07
CA SER A 173 1.28 16.87 -0.95
C SER A 173 1.82 17.89 -1.96
N GLN A 174 3.14 18.01 -2.11
CA GLN A 174 3.77 18.91 -3.06
C GLN A 174 3.45 18.55 -4.51
N ALA A 175 3.33 17.27 -4.83
CA ALA A 175 2.92 16.77 -6.14
C ALA A 175 1.41 16.90 -6.38
N GLY A 176 0.62 17.25 -5.36
CA GLY A 176 -0.84 17.30 -5.43
C GLY A 176 -1.46 15.92 -5.64
N ILE A 177 -0.85 14.86 -5.12
CA ILE A 177 -1.35 13.50 -5.16
C ILE A 177 -2.15 13.24 -3.88
N PRO A 178 -3.46 12.97 -3.96
CA PRO A 178 -4.27 12.77 -2.77
C PRO A 178 -4.00 11.40 -2.14
N ILE A 179 -3.94 11.37 -0.82
CA ILE A 179 -3.96 10.14 -0.02
C ILE A 179 -5.42 9.80 0.24
N PHE A 180 -5.94 8.75 -0.39
CA PHE A 180 -7.34 8.36 -0.22
C PHE A 180 -7.55 7.37 0.92
N LYS A 181 -6.46 6.77 1.40
CA LYS A 181 -6.48 5.84 2.52
C LYS A 181 -5.11 5.83 3.21
N LEU A 182 -5.12 5.87 4.54
CA LEU A 182 -3.96 5.51 5.36
C LEU A 182 -4.13 4.06 5.80
N GLN A 183 -3.13 3.23 5.54
CA GLN A 183 -3.09 1.86 6.01
C GLN A 183 -2.10 1.77 7.16
N GLU A 184 -2.66 1.63 8.36
CA GLU A 184 -1.94 1.62 9.63
C GLU A 184 -1.44 0.20 9.89
N ALA A 185 -0.28 -0.10 9.34
CA ALA A 185 0.39 -1.39 9.45
C ALA A 185 1.87 -1.20 9.84
N ALA A 186 2.43 -2.17 10.54
CA ALA A 186 3.83 -2.16 10.97
C ALA A 186 4.57 -3.39 10.46
N ALA A 187 5.81 -3.20 10.02
CA ALA A 187 6.70 -4.27 9.59
C ALA A 187 7.57 -4.83 10.72
N LEU A 188 8.05 -6.05 10.51
CA LEU A 188 9.13 -6.62 11.32
C LEU A 188 10.44 -5.88 11.03
N ARG A 189 11.14 -5.47 12.11
CA ARG A 189 12.42 -4.76 12.03
C ARG A 189 13.49 -5.48 12.85
N VAL A 190 14.69 -5.52 12.30
CA VAL A 190 15.90 -6.04 12.94
C VAL A 190 17.01 -5.02 12.77
N ASP A 191 17.38 -4.35 13.85
CA ASP A 191 18.40 -3.29 13.81
C ASP A 191 19.81 -3.81 13.51
N GLN A 192 20.12 -5.01 14.00
CA GLN A 192 21.40 -5.67 13.76
C GLN A 192 21.21 -7.18 13.57
N VAL A 193 21.55 -7.65 12.39
CA VAL A 193 21.47 -9.08 12.05
C VAL A 193 22.72 -9.78 12.47
N ASP A 194 22.57 -10.83 13.30
CA ASP A 194 23.61 -11.76 13.72
C ASP A 194 23.14 -13.20 13.62
N ALA A 195 23.96 -14.17 14.01
CA ALA A 195 23.66 -15.60 13.88
C ALA A 195 22.49 -16.06 14.76
N GLU A 196 22.30 -15.44 15.94
CA GLU A 196 21.20 -15.75 16.86
C GLU A 196 19.88 -15.23 16.27
N ILE A 197 19.86 -14.00 15.80
CA ILE A 197 18.74 -13.38 15.09
C ILE A 197 18.35 -14.16 13.85
N VAL A 198 19.32 -14.59 13.03
CA VAL A 198 19.04 -15.41 11.84
C VAL A 198 18.39 -16.74 12.23
N THR A 199 18.82 -17.35 13.33
CA THR A 199 18.21 -18.58 13.84
C THR A 199 16.73 -18.36 14.21
N GLU A 200 16.42 -17.24 14.84
CA GLU A 200 15.03 -16.88 15.17
C GLU A 200 14.22 -16.55 13.91
N LEU A 201 14.78 -15.78 12.96
CA LEU A 201 14.11 -15.42 11.70
C LEU A 201 13.77 -16.63 10.83
N LYS A 202 14.53 -17.71 10.89
CA LYS A 202 14.20 -18.97 10.18
C LYS A 202 12.84 -19.56 10.58
N LYS A 203 12.30 -19.20 11.74
CA LYS A 203 10.95 -19.60 12.16
C LYS A 203 9.83 -18.87 11.40
N TYR A 204 10.16 -17.80 10.69
CA TYR A 204 9.24 -16.97 9.91
C TYR A 204 9.34 -17.24 8.41
N THR A 205 10.12 -18.24 8.01
CA THR A 205 10.30 -18.63 6.61
C THR A 205 9.25 -19.66 6.16
N GLY A 206 9.14 -19.88 4.84
CA GLY A 206 8.22 -20.88 4.28
C GLY A 206 6.74 -20.42 4.29
N THR A 207 6.46 -19.13 4.37
CA THR A 207 5.10 -18.61 4.36
C THR A 207 4.44 -18.72 2.98
N ILE A 208 3.11 -18.72 2.96
CA ILE A 208 2.33 -18.76 1.71
C ILE A 208 2.37 -17.42 0.96
N TYR A 209 2.72 -16.34 1.65
CA TYR A 209 2.86 -14.99 1.09
C TYR A 209 4.32 -14.68 0.75
N LEU A 210 4.54 -13.61 -0.01
CA LEU A 210 5.86 -13.00 -0.13
C LEU A 210 6.26 -12.39 1.22
N SER A 211 7.55 -12.42 1.49
CA SER A 211 8.16 -11.81 2.69
C SER A 211 9.29 -10.87 2.25
N GLN A 212 8.91 -9.87 1.43
CA GLN A 212 9.88 -8.93 0.86
C GLN A 212 10.72 -8.34 2.00
N THR A 213 12.02 -8.42 1.84
CA THR A 213 12.97 -7.96 2.85
C THR A 213 13.91 -6.93 2.24
N THR A 214 14.02 -5.79 2.90
CA THR A 214 14.96 -4.74 2.51
C THR A 214 16.07 -4.67 3.54
N GLU A 215 17.29 -4.64 3.05
CA GLU A 215 18.52 -4.55 3.83
C GLU A 215 19.11 -3.16 3.72
N LEU A 216 19.50 -2.57 4.84
CA LEU A 216 20.37 -1.42 4.89
C LEU A 216 21.74 -1.83 5.46
N ARG A 217 22.79 -1.73 4.62
CA ARG A 217 24.17 -2.01 4.99
C ARG A 217 25.10 -0.91 4.49
N ASN A 218 25.81 -0.25 5.38
CA ASN A 218 26.75 0.83 5.03
C ASN A 218 26.14 1.94 4.15
N GLY A 219 24.89 2.28 4.36
CA GLY A 219 24.16 3.28 3.57
C GLY A 219 23.65 2.78 2.21
N VAL A 220 23.83 1.51 1.89
CA VAL A 220 23.33 0.87 0.67
C VAL A 220 22.09 0.06 0.98
N ILE A 221 21.04 0.24 0.17
CA ILE A 221 19.79 -0.51 0.25
C ILE A 221 19.82 -1.66 -0.75
N THR A 222 19.60 -2.87 -0.26
CA THR A 222 19.44 -4.09 -1.07
C THR A 222 18.06 -4.69 -0.81
N ARG A 223 17.41 -5.18 -1.86
CA ARG A 223 16.06 -5.75 -1.81
C ARG A 223 16.09 -7.23 -2.09
N TYR A 224 15.38 -7.99 -1.28
CA TYR A 224 15.20 -9.44 -1.44
C TYR A 224 13.71 -9.74 -1.59
N LEU A 225 13.37 -10.67 -2.48
CA LEU A 225 11.98 -11.06 -2.73
C LEU A 225 11.37 -11.76 -1.51
N ASN A 226 12.17 -12.56 -0.81
CA ASN A 226 11.74 -13.25 0.39
C ASN A 226 12.80 -13.14 1.49
N LEU A 227 12.41 -13.35 2.73
CA LEU A 227 13.30 -13.38 3.89
C LEU A 227 14.38 -14.47 3.74
N GLU A 228 14.03 -15.61 3.12
CA GLU A 228 14.97 -16.70 2.83
C GLU A 228 16.16 -16.25 1.97
N ASP A 229 15.90 -15.38 0.99
CA ASP A 229 16.94 -14.84 0.10
C ASP A 229 17.88 -13.91 0.89
N ALA A 230 17.35 -13.10 1.79
CA ALA A 230 18.13 -12.24 2.68
C ALA A 230 18.99 -13.07 3.64
N ILE A 231 18.43 -14.13 4.23
CA ILE A 231 19.16 -15.06 5.10
C ILE A 231 20.31 -15.74 4.35
N ALA A 232 20.07 -16.27 3.15
CA ALA A 232 21.10 -16.89 2.33
C ALA A 232 22.24 -15.92 1.96
N ALA A 233 21.88 -14.65 1.66
CA ALA A 233 22.87 -13.61 1.41
C ALA A 233 23.71 -13.29 2.66
N TRP A 234 23.09 -13.23 3.84
CA TRP A 234 23.81 -13.03 5.09
C TRP A 234 24.73 -14.20 5.44
N GLU A 235 24.29 -15.44 5.25
CA GLU A 235 25.10 -16.64 5.49
C GLU A 235 26.35 -16.69 4.59
N SER A 236 26.27 -16.13 3.38
CA SER A 236 27.41 -16.04 2.45
C SER A 236 28.39 -14.90 2.79
N ASP A 237 27.92 -13.82 3.40
CA ASP A 237 28.70 -12.65 3.79
C ASP A 237 28.18 -12.07 5.13
N PRO A 238 28.49 -12.73 6.26
CA PRO A 238 28.03 -12.29 7.57
C PRO A 238 28.54 -10.90 7.94
N GLY A 239 27.73 -10.15 8.73
CA GLY A 239 28.10 -8.86 9.26
C GLY A 239 26.88 -8.00 9.60
N PRO A 240 27.08 -6.92 10.39
CA PRO A 240 26.00 -6.10 10.88
C PRO A 240 25.28 -5.38 9.73
N ARG A 241 23.94 -5.40 9.78
CA ARG A 241 23.02 -4.75 8.86
C ARG A 241 21.64 -4.63 9.50
N GLU A 242 20.85 -3.68 9.07
CA GLU A 242 19.44 -3.60 9.43
C GLU A 242 18.61 -4.30 8.37
N TRP A 243 17.60 -5.07 8.80
CA TRP A 243 16.55 -5.62 7.93
C TRP A 243 15.17 -5.12 8.32
N ARG A 244 14.34 -4.88 7.31
CA ARG A 244 12.91 -4.68 7.47
C ARG A 244 12.19 -5.64 6.54
N THR A 245 11.29 -6.43 7.11
CA THR A 245 10.59 -7.48 6.37
C THR A 245 9.11 -7.21 6.36
N HIS A 246 8.50 -7.34 5.18
CA HIS A 246 7.06 -7.20 4.97
C HIS A 246 6.32 -8.36 5.62
N PHE A 247 6.21 -8.29 6.94
CA PHE A 247 5.29 -9.03 7.78
C PHE A 247 4.48 -8.01 8.55
N HIS A 248 3.15 -8.07 8.46
CA HIS A 248 2.30 -7.23 9.30
C HIS A 248 2.33 -7.77 10.73
N VAL A 249 3.00 -7.05 11.59
CA VAL A 249 3.13 -7.34 13.02
C VAL A 249 2.20 -6.46 13.84
N PRO A 250 1.89 -6.81 15.12
CA PRO A 250 0.95 -6.03 15.92
C PRO A 250 1.34 -4.56 16.01
N VAL A 251 0.45 -3.66 15.56
CA VAL A 251 0.71 -2.21 15.53
C VAL A 251 0.84 -1.59 16.94
N PHE A 252 0.33 -2.25 17.97
CA PHE A 252 0.43 -1.80 19.35
C PHE A 252 1.74 -2.23 20.05
N LEU A 253 2.59 -3.04 19.40
CA LEU A 253 3.88 -3.47 19.96
C LEU A 253 5.04 -2.72 19.31
N GLN A 254 5.98 -2.27 20.13
CA GLN A 254 7.26 -1.71 19.68
C GLN A 254 8.31 -2.81 19.58
N ASP A 255 8.28 -3.73 20.52
CA ASP A 255 9.25 -4.83 20.66
C ASP A 255 8.53 -6.17 20.49
N LEU A 256 9.18 -7.10 19.80
CA LEU A 256 8.71 -8.45 19.51
C LEU A 256 9.78 -9.48 19.92
N GLY A 257 10.09 -9.53 21.23
CA GLY A 257 11.16 -10.37 21.74
C GLY A 257 12.53 -9.93 21.22
N PRO A 258 13.22 -10.73 20.36
CA PRO A 258 14.52 -10.34 19.80
C PRO A 258 14.41 -9.31 18.67
N PHE A 259 13.21 -9.01 18.20
CA PHE A 259 12.94 -8.11 17.09
C PHE A 259 12.25 -6.82 17.56
N GLN A 260 12.17 -5.87 16.65
CA GLN A 260 11.42 -4.64 16.80
C GLN A 260 10.36 -4.53 15.69
N THR A 261 9.56 -3.46 15.75
CA THR A 261 8.58 -3.13 14.70
C THR A 261 8.85 -1.75 14.13
N THR A 262 8.24 -1.47 12.99
CA THR A 262 8.25 -0.12 12.40
C THR A 262 7.10 0.76 12.88
N ARG A 263 6.51 0.47 14.05
CA ARG A 263 5.36 1.20 14.62
C ARG A 263 5.55 2.72 14.68
N SER A 264 6.79 3.19 14.88
CA SER A 264 7.07 4.63 14.91
C SER A 264 6.61 5.37 13.65
N GLY A 265 6.52 4.70 12.50
CA GLY A 265 5.95 5.28 11.29
C GLY A 265 4.45 5.59 11.42
N ILE A 266 3.70 4.71 12.12
CA ILE A 266 2.27 4.94 12.44
C ILE A 266 2.13 6.17 13.34
N ASP A 267 2.96 6.26 14.38
CA ASP A 267 2.93 7.40 15.30
C ASP A 267 3.19 8.72 14.56
N ASP A 268 4.10 8.74 13.60
CA ASP A 268 4.39 9.90 12.74
C ASP A 268 3.21 10.24 11.82
N ALA A 269 2.62 9.25 11.15
CA ALA A 269 1.46 9.45 10.27
C ALA A 269 0.28 10.03 11.05
N LEU A 270 -0.05 9.45 12.21
CA LEU A 270 -1.15 9.90 13.05
C LEU A 270 -0.90 11.31 13.63
N ARG A 271 0.34 11.65 13.98
CA ARG A 271 0.73 12.98 14.43
C ARG A 271 0.53 14.04 13.35
N ILE A 272 0.85 13.72 12.09
CA ILE A 272 0.62 14.62 10.95
C ILE A 272 -0.87 14.71 10.65
N HIS A 273 -1.56 13.58 10.58
CA HIS A 273 -2.99 13.49 10.32
C HIS A 273 -3.83 14.26 11.35
N ALA A 274 -3.44 14.24 12.63
CA ALA A 274 -4.12 15.00 13.68
C ALA A 274 -4.06 16.52 13.46
N ARG A 275 -2.98 17.03 12.85
CA ARG A 275 -2.79 18.46 12.54
C ARG A 275 -3.46 18.84 11.22
N THR A 276 -3.31 18.00 10.23
CA THR A 276 -3.82 18.21 8.88
C THR A 276 -4.40 16.89 8.38
N PRO A 277 -5.72 16.72 8.38
CA PRO A 277 -6.33 15.47 7.95
C PRO A 277 -5.88 15.08 6.54
N LEU A 278 -5.27 13.90 6.41
CA LEU A 278 -4.72 13.38 5.16
C LEU A 278 -5.76 12.56 4.39
N SER A 279 -6.56 11.79 5.10
CA SER A 279 -7.57 10.91 4.53
C SER A 279 -8.80 10.83 5.44
N THR A 280 -9.93 10.41 4.87
CA THR A 280 -11.14 10.04 5.63
C THR A 280 -11.19 8.55 6.00
N HIS A 281 -10.22 7.78 5.51
CA HIS A 281 -10.15 6.34 5.74
C HIS A 281 -8.80 5.99 6.37
N LEU A 282 -8.86 5.50 7.62
CA LEU A 282 -7.76 4.83 8.31
C LEU A 282 -8.14 3.37 8.43
N GLU A 283 -7.28 2.47 7.98
CA GLU A 283 -7.54 1.03 7.98
C GLU A 283 -6.39 0.27 8.63
N ILE A 284 -6.74 -0.75 9.40
CA ILE A 284 -5.79 -1.72 9.93
C ILE A 284 -5.81 -2.94 9.03
N GLU A 285 -4.64 -3.45 8.68
CA GLU A 285 -4.51 -4.66 7.88
C GLU A 285 -3.79 -5.77 8.65
N THR A 286 -4.51 -6.88 8.89
CA THR A 286 -4.03 -8.00 9.74
C THR A 286 -4.05 -9.32 8.96
N TYR A 287 -3.66 -9.32 7.67
CA TYR A 287 -3.75 -10.53 6.84
C TYR A 287 -2.75 -11.62 7.26
N THR A 288 -1.69 -11.27 7.96
CA THR A 288 -0.64 -12.22 8.39
C THR A 288 -0.97 -12.98 9.68
N TRP A 289 -2.13 -12.75 10.30
CA TRP A 289 -2.53 -13.44 11.53
C TRP A 289 -2.31 -14.97 11.47
N ASP A 290 -2.73 -15.59 10.36
CA ASP A 290 -2.67 -17.05 10.23
C ASP A 290 -1.22 -17.58 10.17
N VAL A 291 -0.26 -16.76 9.77
CA VAL A 291 1.16 -17.12 9.62
C VAL A 291 2.06 -16.57 10.72
N LEU A 292 1.50 -15.80 11.66
CA LEU A 292 2.25 -15.36 12.84
C LEU A 292 2.64 -16.56 13.71
N PRO A 293 3.85 -16.55 14.31
CA PRO A 293 4.23 -17.52 15.33
C PRO A 293 3.23 -17.56 16.49
N GLU A 294 2.97 -18.75 17.03
CA GLU A 294 1.97 -18.96 18.08
C GLU A 294 2.16 -18.09 19.33
N HIS A 295 3.40 -17.77 19.69
CA HIS A 295 3.68 -16.93 20.86
C HIS A 295 3.24 -15.46 20.67
N LEU A 296 2.99 -15.01 19.44
CA LEU A 296 2.45 -13.68 19.11
C LEU A 296 0.93 -13.67 18.97
N LYS A 297 0.30 -14.84 18.82
CA LYS A 297 -1.16 -14.99 18.74
C LYS A 297 -1.77 -14.96 20.15
N THR A 298 -1.95 -13.79 20.70
CA THR A 298 -2.58 -13.60 22.02
C THR A 298 -4.07 -13.39 21.86
N GLY A 299 -4.88 -14.37 22.23
CA GLY A 299 -6.34 -14.36 22.05
C GLY A 299 -6.77 -14.85 20.67
N ASP A 300 -7.99 -14.51 20.26
CA ASP A 300 -8.48 -14.76 18.91
C ASP A 300 -8.21 -13.57 17.97
N ILE A 301 -8.41 -13.76 16.67
CA ILE A 301 -8.19 -12.71 15.66
C ILE A 301 -9.05 -11.46 15.91
N THR A 302 -10.26 -11.63 16.46
CA THR A 302 -11.17 -10.51 16.74
C THR A 302 -10.62 -9.64 17.86
N GLU A 303 -10.18 -10.25 18.96
CA GLU A 303 -9.54 -9.53 20.06
C GLU A 303 -8.27 -8.81 19.62
N TYR A 304 -7.51 -9.45 18.72
CA TYR A 304 -6.30 -8.87 18.17
C TYR A 304 -6.60 -7.61 17.34
N VAL A 305 -7.54 -7.70 16.39
CA VAL A 305 -7.96 -6.56 15.56
C VAL A 305 -8.56 -5.44 16.42
N VAL A 306 -9.33 -5.76 17.45
CA VAL A 306 -9.85 -4.75 18.39
C VAL A 306 -8.72 -3.99 19.07
N ARG A 307 -7.68 -4.67 19.55
CA ARG A 307 -6.51 -4.03 20.17
C ARG A 307 -5.76 -3.11 19.21
N GLU A 308 -5.63 -3.49 17.96
CA GLU A 308 -5.00 -2.65 16.92
C GLU A 308 -5.84 -1.40 16.66
N LEU A 309 -7.16 -1.55 16.49
CA LEU A 309 -8.08 -0.43 16.33
C LEU A 309 -8.06 0.52 17.53
N GLU A 310 -8.04 -0.03 18.75
CA GLU A 310 -7.95 0.76 19.97
C GLU A 310 -6.65 1.54 20.05
N TYR A 311 -5.52 0.92 19.72
CA TYR A 311 -4.23 1.59 19.69
C TYR A 311 -4.24 2.80 18.73
N VAL A 312 -4.64 2.60 17.47
CA VAL A 312 -4.67 3.67 16.46
C VAL A 312 -5.64 4.79 16.87
N ARG A 313 -6.83 4.44 17.34
CA ARG A 313 -7.82 5.41 17.83
C ARG A 313 -7.28 6.24 19.02
N ASP A 314 -6.72 5.57 20.00
CA ASP A 314 -6.28 6.22 21.24
C ASP A 314 -5.03 7.07 20.99
N GLU A 315 -4.13 6.61 20.11
CA GLU A 315 -2.97 7.40 19.68
C GLU A 315 -3.42 8.64 18.92
N LEU A 316 -4.34 8.52 17.97
CA LEU A 316 -4.89 9.67 17.25
C LEU A 316 -5.54 10.68 18.21
N HIS A 317 -6.34 10.21 19.17
CA HIS A 317 -6.94 11.08 20.19
C HIS A 317 -5.87 11.79 21.03
N ARG A 318 -4.81 11.09 21.40
CA ARG A 318 -3.66 11.67 22.13
C ARG A 318 -2.98 12.78 21.32
N GLN A 319 -2.75 12.55 20.03
CA GLN A 319 -2.14 13.54 19.12
C GLN A 319 -3.06 14.78 18.95
N ILE A 320 -4.36 14.59 18.79
CA ILE A 320 -5.34 15.70 18.71
C ILE A 320 -5.36 16.51 20.00
N ALA A 321 -5.32 15.84 21.16
CA ALA A 321 -5.30 16.53 22.45
C ALA A 321 -4.02 17.36 22.66
N ALA A 322 -2.89 16.92 22.12
CA ALA A 322 -1.60 17.62 22.21
C ALA A 322 -1.52 18.90 21.35
N ILE A 323 -2.46 19.11 20.42
CA ILE A 323 -2.51 20.30 19.56
C ILE A 323 -3.33 21.44 20.21
N LYS A 324 -4.22 21.10 21.13
CA LYS A 324 -5.07 22.06 21.86
C LYS A 324 -4.31 22.71 23.02
#